data_a6a6d7ba2251b00dd4201b51e19e594f
#
_entry.id   a6a6d7ba2251b00dd4201b51e19e594f
#
_cell.length_a   1.000
_cell.length_b   1.000
_cell.length_c   1.000
_cell.angle_alpha   90.00
_cell.angle_beta   90.00
_cell.angle_gamma   90.00
#
_symmetry.space_group_name_H-M   'P 1'
#
loop_
_entity.id
_entity.type
_entity.pdbx_description
1 polymer ?
#
loop_
_entity_poly.entity_id
_entity_poly.type
_entity_poly.pdbx_seq_one_letter_code
_entity_poly.pdbx_strand_id
1 'polypeptide(L)'
;MDAPDRTGTHRTPPEVPLSVVLSLSGASPSRVAVGSSPLAELTAALHAYTEAEHHPRAIHWARGLETHGTDPDPNPNPNPDPDLSPAPAPAPAVSALGPALRRRVRDWAPLWSSYRARYLLPLGAVGDRPLDAEVDDIARLPLPLFAELTAYAIRGGNSGMPLDRVLEEQAQREGLLEAAERRSTARSELARRLLHAPESLRADLLDLLDRAARALEPDLARAARAISGRLPGLRRAVEHDGPGRALAALDPAAVYRDEPPRVVFDKFHHGIVNVATTPVLVVPSVFGGPHLLVKHEPGFAAVVQYPLLPESDDQPGYATVHRRLEVLRDPGRQRIARAIAREPLTPSELATRSGMSLPQVSRHLARLREAGLVTVERDGRRAYYQLHLERVRRLGDDLLTALFH
;
A
#
# COMPACT_ATOMS: atom_id res chain seq x y z
N MET A 1 21.26 -62.65 1.65
CA MET A 1 22.09 -61.49 2.02
C MET A 1 21.43 -60.30 1.33
N ASP A 2 20.37 -59.81 2.02
CA ASP A 2 19.45 -58.77 1.50
C ASP A 2 20.04 -57.38 1.69
N ALA A 3 20.02 -56.60 0.65
CA ALA A 3 20.41 -55.18 0.69
C ALA A 3 19.22 -54.35 1.18
N PRO A 4 19.44 -53.35 2.09
CA PRO A 4 18.36 -52.50 2.57
C PRO A 4 17.98 -51.41 1.56
N ASP A 5 16.70 -51.35 1.31
CA ASP A 5 15.98 -50.33 0.58
C ASP A 5 16.17 -48.95 1.23
N ARG A 6 16.77 -48.00 0.49
CA ARG A 6 16.96 -46.61 0.89
C ARG A 6 16.03 -45.69 0.07
N THR A 7 14.74 -45.77 0.30
CA THR A 7 13.81 -44.74 -0.11
C THR A 7 13.54 -43.76 1.04
N GLY A 8 14.54 -42.98 1.34
CA GLY A 8 14.37 -41.80 2.20
C GLY A 8 13.66 -40.68 1.44
N THR A 9 12.33 -40.60 1.58
CA THR A 9 11.57 -39.43 1.16
C THR A 9 12.03 -38.21 1.97
N HIS A 10 12.86 -37.35 1.38
CA HIS A 10 13.12 -36.02 1.89
C HIS A 10 11.77 -35.26 1.89
N ARG A 11 11.06 -35.29 3.02
CA ARG A 11 10.04 -34.32 3.30
C ARG A 11 10.74 -32.96 3.43
N THR A 12 10.62 -32.12 2.39
CA THR A 12 10.88 -30.67 2.52
C THR A 12 10.07 -30.18 3.71
N PRO A 13 10.67 -29.49 4.70
CA PRO A 13 9.88 -28.89 5.78
C PRO A 13 8.85 -27.96 5.15
N PRO A 14 7.61 -27.87 5.70
CA PRO A 14 6.60 -26.98 5.18
C PRO A 14 7.20 -25.57 5.15
N GLU A 15 7.23 -24.94 3.98
CA GLU A 15 7.57 -23.52 3.86
C GLU A 15 6.63 -22.76 4.79
N VAL A 16 7.19 -22.23 5.88
CA VAL A 16 6.45 -21.32 6.75
C VAL A 16 6.27 -20.06 5.92
N PRO A 17 5.03 -19.69 5.54
CA PRO A 17 4.84 -18.50 4.74
C PRO A 17 5.44 -17.29 5.46
N LEU A 18 6.13 -16.44 4.71
CA LEU A 18 6.71 -15.21 5.23
C LEU A 18 5.59 -14.37 5.87
N SER A 19 5.72 -14.04 7.14
CA SER A 19 4.64 -13.39 7.88
C SER A 19 5.14 -12.56 9.06
N VAL A 20 4.41 -11.50 9.38
CA VAL A 20 4.59 -10.76 10.63
C VAL A 20 3.48 -11.16 11.60
N VAL A 21 3.87 -11.62 12.77
CA VAL A 21 2.97 -12.08 13.83
C VAL A 21 2.95 -11.07 14.96
N LEU A 22 1.77 -10.52 15.26
CA LEU A 22 1.53 -9.75 16.48
C LEU A 22 0.97 -10.69 17.54
N SER A 23 1.79 -11.08 18.52
CA SER A 23 1.36 -11.90 19.65
C SER A 23 0.64 -11.01 20.67
N LEU A 24 -0.61 -11.36 20.96
CA LEU A 24 -1.47 -10.62 21.89
C LEU A 24 -1.56 -11.26 23.27
N SER A 25 -0.83 -12.36 23.51
CA SER A 25 -0.80 -13.05 24.81
C SER A 25 -0.35 -12.09 25.92
N GLY A 26 -1.22 -11.88 26.91
CA GLY A 26 -0.95 -10.97 28.03
C GLY A 26 -0.99 -9.48 27.67
N ALA A 27 -1.41 -9.11 26.46
CA ALA A 27 -1.50 -7.73 26.04
C ALA A 27 -2.80 -7.07 26.53
N SER A 28 -2.68 -5.88 27.14
CA SER A 28 -3.83 -5.01 27.41
C SER A 28 -4.30 -4.33 26.12
N PRO A 29 -5.60 -4.06 25.91
CA PRO A 29 -6.11 -3.26 24.80
C PRO A 29 -5.43 -1.89 24.66
N SER A 30 -5.03 -1.27 25.76
CA SER A 30 -4.28 0.00 25.77
C SER A 30 -2.90 -0.05 25.10
N ARG A 31 -2.39 -1.23 24.78
CA ARG A 31 -1.14 -1.42 24.03
C ARG A 31 -1.31 -1.22 22.53
N VAL A 32 -2.55 -1.12 22.04
CA VAL A 32 -2.88 -0.83 20.65
C VAL A 32 -3.48 0.57 20.56
N ALA A 33 -2.68 1.53 20.14
CA ALA A 33 -3.09 2.91 19.96
C ALA A 33 -3.48 3.19 18.50
N VAL A 34 -4.54 3.97 18.30
CA VAL A 34 -5.08 4.33 16.99
C VAL A 34 -5.03 5.84 16.82
N GLY A 35 -4.39 6.30 15.75
CA GLY A 35 -4.31 7.75 15.48
C GLY A 35 -3.76 8.09 14.10
N SER A 36 -3.68 9.39 13.80
CA SER A 36 -3.09 9.91 12.58
C SER A 36 -1.59 10.18 12.73
N SER A 37 -0.88 10.20 11.61
CA SER A 37 0.49 10.68 11.50
C SER A 37 0.65 11.43 10.17
N PRO A 38 0.70 12.76 10.20
CA PRO A 38 0.94 13.57 9.01
C PRO A 38 2.23 13.21 8.27
N LEU A 39 3.30 12.85 8.99
CA LEU A 39 4.56 12.41 8.39
C LEU A 39 4.43 11.07 7.67
N ALA A 40 3.73 10.10 8.28
CA ALA A 40 3.47 8.82 7.64
C ALA A 40 2.62 8.97 6.37
N GLU A 41 1.65 9.89 6.39
CA GLU A 41 0.80 10.19 5.23
C GLU A 41 1.57 10.92 4.12
N LEU A 42 2.38 11.94 4.46
CA LEU A 42 3.29 12.61 3.52
C LEU A 42 4.20 11.59 2.83
N THR A 43 4.85 10.72 3.59
CA THR A 43 5.79 9.74 3.03
C THR A 43 5.09 8.63 2.26
N ALA A 44 3.83 8.30 2.58
CA ALA A 44 2.99 7.46 1.75
C ALA A 44 2.65 8.13 0.41
N ALA A 45 2.34 9.44 0.41
CA ALA A 45 2.12 10.19 -0.83
C ALA A 45 3.39 10.24 -1.70
N LEU A 46 4.56 10.47 -1.11
CA LEU A 46 5.84 10.44 -1.84
C LEU A 46 6.15 9.05 -2.41
N HIS A 47 5.83 7.98 -1.68
CA HIS A 47 5.93 6.60 -2.17
C HIS A 47 4.98 6.38 -3.35
N ALA A 48 3.71 6.72 -3.20
CA ALA A 48 2.71 6.58 -4.27
C ALA A 48 3.07 7.40 -5.53
N TYR A 49 3.75 8.54 -5.36
CA TYR A 49 4.26 9.32 -6.49
C TYR A 49 5.47 8.66 -7.17
N THR A 50 6.43 8.14 -6.41
CA THR A 50 7.67 7.57 -6.96
C THR A 50 7.49 6.18 -7.54
N GLU A 51 6.50 5.44 -7.08
CA GLU A 51 6.17 4.08 -7.52
C GLU A 51 4.68 3.99 -7.99
N ALA A 52 4.24 4.99 -8.77
CA ALA A 52 2.83 5.13 -9.15
C ALA A 52 2.24 3.89 -9.84
N GLU A 53 3.06 3.09 -10.53
CA GLU A 53 2.62 1.84 -11.15
C GLU A 53 2.19 0.78 -10.13
N HIS A 54 2.75 0.82 -8.92
CA HIS A 54 2.36 -0.04 -7.80
C HIS A 54 1.15 0.48 -7.02
N HIS A 55 0.68 1.71 -7.35
CA HIS A 55 -0.44 2.38 -6.70
C HIS A 55 -1.55 2.71 -7.70
N PRO A 56 -2.33 1.73 -8.19
CA PRO A 56 -3.30 1.92 -9.26
C PRO A 56 -4.28 3.08 -9.03
N ARG A 57 -4.68 3.31 -7.78
CA ARG A 57 -5.58 4.39 -7.39
C ARG A 57 -4.92 5.77 -7.38
N ALA A 58 -3.63 5.82 -7.13
CA ALA A 58 -2.87 7.06 -7.10
C ALA A 58 -2.26 7.45 -8.45
N ILE A 59 -2.32 6.57 -9.47
CA ILE A 59 -1.63 6.79 -10.75
C ILE A 59 -2.10 8.08 -11.47
N HIS A 60 -3.39 8.37 -11.45
CA HIS A 60 -3.93 9.59 -12.06
C HIS A 60 -3.54 10.83 -11.26
N TRP A 61 -3.58 10.76 -9.93
CA TRP A 61 -3.11 11.81 -9.05
C TRP A 61 -1.60 12.06 -9.24
N ALA A 62 -0.78 11.03 -9.26
CA ALA A 62 0.67 11.14 -9.46
C ALA A 62 1.02 11.79 -10.81
N ARG A 63 0.31 11.42 -11.88
CA ARG A 63 0.45 12.07 -13.20
C ARG A 63 0.00 13.54 -13.17
N GLY A 64 -1.07 13.85 -12.45
CA GLY A 64 -1.54 15.23 -12.26
C GLY A 64 -0.50 16.15 -11.63
N LEU A 65 0.30 15.65 -10.68
CA LEU A 65 1.39 16.42 -10.07
C LEU A 65 2.49 16.85 -11.07
N GLU A 66 2.59 16.16 -12.20
CA GLU A 66 3.58 16.46 -13.25
C GLU A 66 3.06 17.49 -14.26
N THR A 67 1.76 17.50 -14.54
CA THR A 67 1.15 18.32 -15.57
C THR A 67 0.85 19.76 -15.11
N HIS A 68 0.52 19.95 -13.83
CA HIS A 68 0.21 21.28 -13.28
C HIS A 68 1.43 22.11 -12.87
N GLY A 69 2.64 21.57 -13.03
CA GLY A 69 3.89 22.28 -12.76
C GLY A 69 4.57 22.90 -13.99
N THR A 70 3.91 22.92 -15.13
CA THR A 70 4.37 23.67 -16.30
C THR A 70 3.95 25.14 -16.16
N ASP A 71 4.85 26.07 -16.47
CA ASP A 71 4.65 27.50 -16.41
C ASP A 71 3.30 27.91 -17.02
N PRO A 72 2.63 28.94 -16.47
CA PRO A 72 1.45 29.51 -17.10
C PRO A 72 1.80 29.93 -18.52
N ASP A 73 0.87 29.65 -19.44
CA ASP A 73 0.98 30.01 -20.87
C ASP A 73 1.53 31.45 -20.98
N PRO A 74 2.68 31.66 -21.62
CA PRO A 74 3.27 33.00 -21.74
C PRO A 74 2.45 33.95 -22.60
N ASN A 75 1.30 33.53 -23.13
CA ASN A 75 0.42 34.37 -23.92
C ASN A 75 -1.07 34.22 -23.53
N PRO A 76 -1.49 34.74 -22.36
CA PRO A 76 -2.92 34.79 -22.03
C PRO A 76 -3.61 35.69 -23.03
N ASN A 77 -4.69 35.19 -23.65
CA ASN A 77 -5.54 35.95 -24.57
C ASN A 77 -5.96 37.30 -23.92
N PRO A 78 -5.55 38.46 -24.45
CA PRO A 78 -5.77 39.75 -23.78
C PRO A 78 -7.22 40.27 -23.89
N ASN A 79 -8.16 39.48 -24.45
CA ASN A 79 -9.52 39.94 -24.64
C ASN A 79 -10.55 38.88 -24.23
N PRO A 80 -10.91 38.76 -22.94
CA PRO A 80 -12.04 37.94 -22.53
C PRO A 80 -13.33 38.66 -22.93
N ASP A 81 -14.20 37.95 -23.65
CA ASP A 81 -15.54 38.40 -24.07
C ASP A 81 -16.36 38.71 -22.79
N PRO A 82 -16.89 39.96 -22.62
CA PRO A 82 -17.56 40.35 -21.38
C PRO A 82 -18.94 39.73 -21.16
N ASP A 83 -19.46 38.92 -22.10
CA ASP A 83 -20.83 38.40 -22.06
C ASP A 83 -20.97 36.91 -21.68
N LEU A 84 -19.92 36.24 -21.24
CA LEU A 84 -19.97 34.86 -20.82
C LEU A 84 -19.78 34.70 -19.29
N SER A 85 -20.91 34.48 -18.60
CA SER A 85 -21.09 33.85 -17.26
C SER A 85 -20.26 34.37 -16.10
N PRO A 86 -20.80 34.36 -14.86
CA PRO A 86 -20.04 34.72 -13.65
C PRO A 86 -18.77 33.88 -13.58
N ALA A 87 -17.65 34.56 -13.24
CA ALA A 87 -16.35 33.92 -13.09
C ALA A 87 -16.49 32.61 -12.30
N PRO A 88 -15.97 31.47 -12.81
CA PRO A 88 -16.02 30.20 -12.07
C PRO A 88 -15.38 30.43 -10.72
N ALA A 89 -16.00 29.87 -9.66
CA ALA A 89 -15.38 29.84 -8.35
C ALA A 89 -13.93 29.38 -8.49
N PRO A 90 -12.97 29.97 -7.74
CA PRO A 90 -11.57 29.60 -7.87
C PRO A 90 -11.45 28.08 -7.80
N ALA A 91 -10.84 27.50 -8.84
CA ALA A 91 -10.61 26.05 -8.89
C ALA A 91 -9.92 25.63 -7.57
N PRO A 92 -10.29 24.50 -6.97
CA PRO A 92 -9.65 24.05 -5.75
C PRO A 92 -8.14 23.99 -6.00
N ALA A 93 -7.36 24.49 -5.02
CA ALA A 93 -5.90 24.46 -5.12
C ALA A 93 -5.44 23.04 -5.46
N VAL A 94 -4.67 22.91 -6.53
CA VAL A 94 -4.16 21.63 -7.01
C VAL A 94 -2.70 21.53 -6.60
N SER A 95 -2.35 20.40 -5.99
CA SER A 95 -0.96 20.11 -5.65
C SER A 95 -0.10 19.99 -6.91
N ALA A 96 1.11 20.55 -6.86
CA ALA A 96 2.05 20.48 -7.98
C ALA A 96 3.49 20.33 -7.44
N LEU A 97 4.23 19.41 -8.05
CA LEU A 97 5.66 19.24 -7.77
C LEU A 97 6.47 19.87 -8.90
N GLY A 98 7.15 20.97 -8.62
CA GLY A 98 8.05 21.60 -9.59
C GLY A 98 9.20 20.67 -10.01
N PRO A 99 9.82 20.85 -11.21
CA PRO A 99 10.80 19.91 -11.77
C PRO A 99 11.97 19.58 -10.85
N ALA A 100 12.50 20.57 -10.12
CA ALA A 100 13.61 20.37 -9.18
C ALA A 100 13.19 19.51 -7.97
N LEU A 101 11.99 19.75 -7.42
CA LEU A 101 11.47 18.97 -6.29
C LEU A 101 11.16 17.54 -6.72
N ARG A 102 10.56 17.34 -7.90
CA ARG A 102 10.32 15.99 -8.48
C ARG A 102 11.58 15.16 -8.58
N ARG A 103 12.68 15.76 -9.07
CA ARG A 103 13.99 15.08 -9.15
C ARG A 103 14.47 14.69 -7.77
N ARG A 104 14.49 15.62 -6.83
CA ARG A 104 14.88 15.33 -5.44
C ARG A 104 14.04 14.22 -4.82
N VAL A 105 12.71 14.26 -4.97
CA VAL A 105 11.82 13.20 -4.46
C VAL A 105 12.19 11.83 -5.05
N ARG A 106 12.48 11.73 -6.33
CA ARG A 106 12.93 10.48 -6.96
C ARG A 106 14.30 10.01 -6.47
N ASP A 107 15.24 10.92 -6.29
CA ASP A 107 16.58 10.60 -5.79
C ASP A 107 16.56 10.04 -4.37
N TRP A 108 15.59 10.47 -3.57
CA TRP A 108 15.40 10.04 -2.19
C TRP A 108 14.39 8.90 -2.01
N ALA A 109 13.81 8.40 -3.08
CA ALA A 109 12.82 7.32 -3.06
C ALA A 109 13.22 6.08 -2.24
N PRO A 110 14.52 5.67 -2.18
CA PRO A 110 14.92 4.55 -1.33
C PRO A 110 14.51 4.65 0.13
N LEU A 111 14.28 5.86 0.66
CA LEU A 111 13.91 6.05 2.06
C LEU A 111 12.44 5.75 2.36
N TRP A 112 11.54 5.83 1.37
CA TRP A 112 10.11 5.55 1.52
C TRP A 112 9.58 4.45 0.62
N SER A 113 10.45 3.79 -0.16
CA SER A 113 10.09 2.64 -0.99
C SER A 113 9.81 1.38 -0.15
N SER A 114 9.95 0.20 -0.70
CA SER A 114 9.56 -1.10 -0.10
C SER A 114 10.01 -1.34 1.34
N TYR A 115 11.17 -0.82 1.75
CA TYR A 115 11.63 -0.82 3.14
C TYR A 115 11.75 0.62 3.63
N ARG A 116 10.65 1.19 4.09
CA ARG A 116 10.59 2.58 4.57
C ARG A 116 11.50 2.78 5.79
N ALA A 117 12.24 3.89 5.82
CA ALA A 117 13.02 4.27 6.99
C ALA A 117 12.12 4.42 8.23
N ARG A 118 12.50 3.84 9.36
CA ARG A 118 11.65 3.77 10.55
C ARG A 118 11.22 5.14 11.08
N TYR A 119 12.08 6.14 10.96
CA TYR A 119 11.79 7.49 11.41
C TYR A 119 10.79 8.26 10.51
N LEU A 120 10.40 7.72 9.36
CA LEU A 120 9.33 8.27 8.52
C LEU A 120 7.92 7.76 8.92
N LEU A 121 7.86 7.08 10.05
CA LEU A 121 6.66 6.62 10.74
C LEU A 121 6.68 7.15 12.17
N PRO A 122 5.55 7.20 12.89
CA PRO A 122 5.51 7.72 14.24
C PRO A 122 6.60 7.12 15.14
N LEU A 123 7.44 7.94 15.72
CA LEU A 123 8.45 7.52 16.71
C LEU A 123 7.89 7.48 18.13
N GLY A 124 6.88 8.29 18.40
CA GLY A 124 6.17 8.39 19.67
C GLY A 124 4.71 7.96 19.54
N ALA A 125 3.87 8.44 20.46
CA ALA A 125 2.43 8.17 20.43
C ALA A 125 1.78 8.76 19.17
N VAL A 126 0.80 8.06 18.62
CA VAL A 126 -0.08 8.58 17.56
C VAL A 126 -1.15 9.48 18.19
N GLY A 127 -1.61 10.51 17.45
CA GLY A 127 -2.62 11.44 17.91
C GLY A 127 -2.64 12.71 17.09
N ASP A 128 -3.11 13.80 17.70
CA ASP A 128 -3.25 15.10 17.03
C ASP A 128 -1.90 15.89 17.01
N ARG A 129 -0.85 15.23 16.57
CA ARG A 129 0.47 15.85 16.42
C ARG A 129 0.58 16.51 15.04
N PRO A 130 1.03 17.77 14.95
CA PRO A 130 1.30 18.41 13.67
C PRO A 130 2.55 17.82 13.01
N LEU A 131 2.67 17.99 11.69
CA LEU A 131 3.78 17.47 10.90
C LEU A 131 5.16 17.92 11.39
N ASP A 132 5.27 19.21 11.75
CA ASP A 132 6.53 19.80 12.22
C ASP A 132 7.03 19.13 13.51
N ALA A 133 6.13 18.76 14.42
CA ALA A 133 6.49 18.03 15.63
C ALA A 133 7.03 16.61 15.32
N GLU A 134 6.48 15.92 14.31
CA GLU A 134 6.99 14.62 13.89
C GLU A 134 8.31 14.74 13.12
N VAL A 135 8.48 15.79 12.33
CA VAL A 135 9.75 16.11 11.64
C VAL A 135 10.84 16.48 12.65
N ASP A 136 10.50 17.22 13.69
CA ASP A 136 11.40 17.55 14.81
C ASP A 136 11.88 16.29 15.55
N ASP A 137 11.07 15.25 15.65
CA ASP A 137 11.51 13.98 16.24
C ASP A 137 12.66 13.35 15.42
N ILE A 138 12.65 13.49 14.10
CA ILE A 138 13.77 13.06 13.24
C ILE A 138 15.02 13.91 13.52
N ALA A 139 14.86 15.21 13.66
CA ALA A 139 15.96 16.12 13.94
C ALA A 139 16.66 15.80 15.29
N ARG A 140 15.89 15.33 16.28
CA ARG A 140 16.38 14.99 17.64
C ARG A 140 16.97 13.58 17.74
N LEU A 141 16.82 12.73 16.73
CA LEU A 141 17.42 11.39 16.79
C LEU A 141 18.94 11.48 17.00
N PRO A 142 19.53 10.64 17.86
CA PRO A 142 20.97 10.48 17.90
C PRO A 142 21.51 10.15 16.51
N LEU A 143 22.59 10.79 16.10
CA LEU A 143 23.12 10.62 14.75
C LEU A 143 23.44 9.17 14.37
N PRO A 144 24.03 8.35 15.25
CA PRO A 144 24.24 6.94 14.94
C PRO A 144 22.94 6.19 14.67
N LEU A 145 21.88 6.45 15.44
CA LEU A 145 20.57 5.81 15.24
C LEU A 145 19.90 6.29 13.93
N PHE A 146 19.98 7.58 13.61
CA PHE A 146 19.53 8.09 12.31
C PHE A 146 20.26 7.41 11.16
N ALA A 147 21.57 7.24 11.28
CA ALA A 147 22.40 6.59 10.26
C ALA A 147 22.06 5.10 10.10
N GLU A 148 21.89 4.37 11.19
CA GLU A 148 21.47 2.97 11.19
C GLU A 148 20.13 2.79 10.45
N LEU A 149 19.10 3.53 10.86
CA LEU A 149 17.75 3.44 10.28
C LEU A 149 17.74 3.84 8.79
N THR A 150 18.57 4.83 8.41
CA THR A 150 18.77 5.23 7.02
C THR A 150 19.46 4.13 6.23
N ALA A 151 20.50 3.52 6.79
CA ALA A 151 21.25 2.44 6.17
C ALA A 151 20.37 1.21 5.90
N TYR A 152 19.49 0.84 6.82
CA TYR A 152 18.52 -0.23 6.60
C TYR A 152 17.55 0.09 5.45
N ALA A 153 17.09 1.33 5.32
CA ALA A 153 16.24 1.74 4.20
C ALA A 153 17.01 1.70 2.86
N ILE A 154 18.24 2.19 2.85
CA ILE A 154 19.13 2.14 1.67
C ILE A 154 19.41 0.69 1.26
N ARG A 155 19.72 -0.18 2.19
CA ARG A 155 19.92 -1.62 1.93
C ARG A 155 18.62 -2.31 1.49
N GLY A 156 17.48 -1.83 1.93
CA GLY A 156 16.14 -2.38 1.64
C GLY A 156 15.76 -3.54 2.53
N GLY A 157 16.22 -3.52 3.78
CA GLY A 157 15.87 -4.49 4.81
C GLY A 157 16.83 -4.47 5.98
N ASN A 158 16.43 -5.12 7.07
CA ASN A 158 17.25 -5.32 8.27
C ASN A 158 17.88 -6.72 8.35
N SER A 159 17.65 -7.57 7.36
CA SER A 159 18.30 -8.89 7.28
C SER A 159 19.78 -8.78 6.88
N GLY A 160 20.59 -9.69 7.38
CA GLY A 160 22.03 -9.73 7.12
C GLY A 160 22.85 -9.02 8.19
N MET A 161 24.03 -8.54 7.82
CA MET A 161 24.95 -7.88 8.76
C MET A 161 24.27 -6.67 9.43
N PRO A 162 24.42 -6.47 10.75
CA PRO A 162 23.93 -5.29 11.44
C PRO A 162 24.56 -4.02 10.88
N LEU A 163 23.86 -2.89 11.00
CA LEU A 163 24.30 -1.57 10.54
C LEU A 163 24.24 -0.52 11.66
N ASP A 164 24.17 -0.99 12.91
CA ASP A 164 24.10 -0.19 14.13
C ASP A 164 25.37 0.67 14.37
N ARG A 165 26.48 0.27 13.78
CA ARG A 165 27.78 0.98 13.84
C ARG A 165 28.29 1.38 12.46
N VAL A 166 27.37 1.64 11.51
CA VAL A 166 27.68 1.92 10.12
C VAL A 166 28.56 3.17 9.92
N LEU A 167 28.54 4.11 10.85
CA LEU A 167 29.42 5.30 10.81
C LEU A 167 30.84 5.01 11.28
N GLU A 168 31.07 3.92 12.04
CA GLU A 168 32.33 3.61 12.73
C GLU A 168 33.03 2.41 12.10
N GLU A 169 32.30 1.32 11.84
CA GLU A 169 32.86 0.04 11.43
C GLU A 169 33.02 -0.08 9.92
N GLN A 170 34.27 -0.31 9.48
CA GLN A 170 34.63 -0.42 8.08
C GLN A 170 33.84 -1.53 7.34
N ALA A 171 33.67 -2.70 7.98
CA ALA A 171 32.94 -3.80 7.38
C ALA A 171 31.45 -3.45 7.12
N GLN A 172 30.80 -2.72 8.03
CA GLN A 172 29.42 -2.27 7.86
C GLN A 172 29.29 -1.21 6.75
N ARG A 173 30.29 -0.30 6.65
CA ARG A 173 30.36 0.72 5.59
C ARG A 173 30.49 0.07 4.20
N GLU A 174 31.44 -0.85 4.04
CA GLU A 174 31.66 -1.58 2.79
C GLU A 174 30.43 -2.42 2.42
N GLY A 175 29.85 -3.15 3.36
CA GLY A 175 28.65 -3.94 3.14
C GLY A 175 27.44 -3.10 2.73
N LEU A 176 27.27 -1.90 3.30
CA LEU A 176 26.22 -0.97 2.87
C LEU A 176 26.45 -0.48 1.43
N LEU A 177 27.67 -0.06 1.08
CA LEU A 177 28.01 0.42 -0.26
C LEU A 177 27.79 -0.68 -1.30
N GLU A 178 28.28 -1.89 -1.06
CA GLU A 178 28.09 -3.03 -1.95
C GLU A 178 26.61 -3.38 -2.13
N ALA A 179 25.82 -3.40 -1.04
CA ALA A 179 24.39 -3.66 -1.11
C ALA A 179 23.63 -2.56 -1.89
N ALA A 180 24.03 -1.30 -1.72
CA ALA A 180 23.43 -0.16 -2.42
C ALA A 180 23.76 -0.19 -3.92
N GLU A 181 25.01 -0.47 -4.29
CA GLU A 181 25.47 -0.54 -5.69
C GLU A 181 24.77 -1.64 -6.49
N ARG A 182 24.50 -2.78 -5.86
CA ARG A 182 23.74 -3.86 -6.50
C ARG A 182 22.27 -3.52 -6.79
N ARG A 183 21.74 -2.46 -6.20
CA ARG A 183 20.31 -2.14 -6.32
C ARG A 183 20.00 -0.96 -7.22
N SER A 184 20.63 0.20 -6.99
CA SER A 184 20.41 1.38 -7.83
C SER A 184 21.41 2.50 -7.55
N THR A 185 21.61 3.38 -8.55
CA THR A 185 22.42 4.58 -8.42
C THR A 185 21.95 5.50 -7.28
N ALA A 186 20.64 5.67 -7.13
CA ALA A 186 20.08 6.50 -6.04
C ALA A 186 20.46 5.95 -4.66
N ARG A 187 20.44 4.63 -4.47
CA ARG A 187 20.88 4.00 -3.21
C ARG A 187 22.37 4.18 -2.97
N SER A 188 23.20 4.02 -4.00
CA SER A 188 24.64 4.22 -3.91
C SER A 188 24.99 5.65 -3.52
N GLU A 189 24.30 6.62 -4.12
CA GLU A 189 24.52 8.03 -3.80
C GLU A 189 24.11 8.36 -2.37
N LEU A 190 22.95 7.90 -1.93
CA LEU A 190 22.50 8.08 -0.55
C LEU A 190 23.44 7.39 0.45
N ALA A 191 23.95 6.19 0.14
CA ALA A 191 24.93 5.51 0.99
C ALA A 191 26.23 6.29 1.13
N ARG A 192 26.80 6.80 0.03
CA ARG A 192 28.00 7.64 0.05
C ARG A 192 27.79 8.90 0.87
N ARG A 193 26.67 9.59 0.66
CA ARG A 193 26.32 10.81 1.42
C ARG A 193 26.14 10.51 2.91
N LEU A 194 25.45 9.42 3.26
CA LEU A 194 25.29 8.98 4.64
C LEU A 194 26.63 8.76 5.36
N LEU A 195 27.56 8.08 4.67
CA LEU A 195 28.86 7.73 5.23
C LEU A 195 29.85 8.88 5.27
N HIS A 196 29.66 9.90 4.43
CA HIS A 196 30.56 11.05 4.34
C HIS A 196 30.08 12.23 5.20
N ALA A 197 28.78 12.56 5.16
CA ALA A 197 28.22 13.73 5.80
C ALA A 197 26.78 13.45 6.34
N PRO A 198 26.64 12.61 7.37
CA PRO A 198 25.31 12.19 7.87
C PRO A 198 24.44 13.33 8.40
N GLU A 199 25.04 14.36 9.04
CA GLU A 199 24.32 15.55 9.50
C GLU A 199 23.75 16.35 8.32
N SER A 200 24.56 16.55 7.27
CA SER A 200 24.10 17.24 6.06
C SER A 200 22.99 16.46 5.36
N LEU A 201 23.13 15.12 5.29
CA LEU A 201 22.09 14.27 4.74
C LEU A 201 20.77 14.42 5.52
N ARG A 202 20.83 14.44 6.87
CA ARG A 202 19.65 14.65 7.70
C ARG A 202 19.03 16.03 7.46
N ALA A 203 19.81 17.08 7.42
CA ALA A 203 19.33 18.45 7.15
C ALA A 203 18.63 18.55 5.78
N ASP A 204 19.21 17.92 4.76
CA ASP A 204 18.65 17.89 3.41
C ASP A 204 17.35 17.07 3.32
N LEU A 205 17.23 16.00 4.13
CA LEU A 205 15.98 15.25 4.26
C LEU A 205 14.87 16.11 4.87
N LEU A 206 15.18 16.83 5.95
CA LEU A 206 14.21 17.70 6.64
C LEU A 206 13.72 18.81 5.70
N ASP A 207 14.64 19.48 4.96
CA ASP A 207 14.27 20.46 3.93
C ASP A 207 13.40 19.86 2.82
N LEU A 208 13.73 18.65 2.39
CA LEU A 208 12.92 17.95 1.36
C LEU A 208 11.51 17.65 1.86
N LEU A 209 11.35 17.15 3.09
CA LEU A 209 10.05 16.84 3.68
C LEU A 209 9.21 18.11 3.84
N ASP A 210 9.78 19.21 4.31
CA ASP A 210 9.10 20.50 4.45
C ASP A 210 8.62 21.04 3.09
N ARG A 211 9.48 21.03 2.06
CA ARG A 211 9.09 21.47 0.71
C ARG A 211 8.04 20.58 0.08
N ALA A 212 8.16 19.28 0.25
CA ALA A 212 7.17 18.33 -0.25
C ALA A 212 5.82 18.51 0.44
N ALA A 213 5.81 18.72 1.76
CA ALA A 213 4.60 18.97 2.53
C ALA A 213 3.85 20.22 2.04
N ARG A 214 4.58 21.32 1.81
CA ARG A 214 3.98 22.56 1.25
C ARG A 214 3.42 22.34 -0.15
N ALA A 215 4.14 21.64 -1.00
CA ALA A 215 3.69 21.37 -2.37
C ALA A 215 2.47 20.45 -2.43
N LEU A 216 2.31 19.54 -1.46
CA LEU A 216 1.21 18.57 -1.37
C LEU A 216 0.14 18.97 -0.35
N GLU A 217 0.22 20.19 0.24
CA GLU A 217 -0.69 20.62 1.29
C GLU A 217 -2.18 20.37 0.97
N PRO A 218 -2.72 20.75 -0.20
CA PRO A 218 -4.13 20.55 -0.51
C PRO A 218 -4.55 19.07 -0.48
N ASP A 219 -3.68 18.17 -0.91
CA ASP A 219 -3.93 16.72 -0.91
C ASP A 219 -3.82 16.15 0.50
N LEU A 220 -2.79 16.56 1.24
CA LEU A 220 -2.60 16.15 2.63
C LEU A 220 -3.75 16.63 3.53
N ALA A 221 -4.26 17.84 3.32
CA ALA A 221 -5.42 18.34 4.04
C ALA A 221 -6.70 17.55 3.72
N ARG A 222 -6.88 17.09 2.47
CA ARG A 222 -7.99 16.18 2.13
C ARG A 222 -7.83 14.81 2.80
N ALA A 223 -6.63 14.25 2.76
CA ALA A 223 -6.30 12.99 3.41
C ALA A 223 -6.55 13.06 4.93
N ALA A 224 -6.08 14.13 5.59
CA ALA A 224 -6.27 14.35 7.02
C ALA A 224 -7.76 14.37 7.41
N ARG A 225 -8.63 15.02 6.62
CA ARG A 225 -10.08 15.01 6.86
C ARG A 225 -10.68 13.61 6.73
N ALA A 226 -10.29 12.86 5.70
CA ALA A 226 -10.76 11.48 5.49
C ALA A 226 -10.31 10.56 6.64
N ILE A 227 -9.05 10.67 7.06
CA ILE A 227 -8.48 9.92 8.19
C ILE A 227 -9.24 10.25 9.48
N SER A 228 -9.41 11.54 9.81
CA SER A 228 -10.09 11.98 11.03
C SER A 228 -11.52 11.44 11.14
N GLY A 229 -12.23 11.35 10.01
CA GLY A 229 -13.59 10.78 9.97
C GLY A 229 -13.65 9.28 10.32
N ARG A 230 -12.55 8.54 10.12
CA ARG A 230 -12.49 7.08 10.35
C ARG A 230 -11.97 6.69 11.74
N LEU A 231 -11.17 7.54 12.37
CA LEU A 231 -10.55 7.24 13.67
C LEU A 231 -11.54 6.82 14.77
N PRO A 232 -12.71 7.48 14.96
CA PRO A 232 -13.65 7.09 16.01
C PRO A 232 -14.19 5.67 15.83
N GLY A 233 -14.46 5.26 14.60
CA GLY A 233 -14.92 3.90 14.28
C GLY A 233 -13.87 2.85 14.61
N LEU A 234 -12.63 3.09 14.22
CA LEU A 234 -11.53 2.16 14.47
C LEU A 234 -11.19 2.05 15.97
N ARG A 235 -11.18 3.18 16.70
CA ARG A 235 -10.99 3.17 18.17
C ARG A 235 -12.05 2.32 18.85
N ARG A 236 -13.32 2.50 18.47
CA ARG A 236 -14.42 1.68 18.98
C ARG A 236 -14.25 0.20 18.66
N ALA A 237 -13.80 -0.15 17.45
CA ALA A 237 -13.55 -1.55 17.10
C ALA A 237 -12.46 -2.17 17.98
N VAL A 238 -11.35 -1.45 18.24
CA VAL A 238 -10.29 -1.92 19.17
C VAL A 238 -10.82 -2.11 20.59
N GLU A 239 -11.67 -1.21 21.07
CA GLU A 239 -12.25 -1.24 22.43
C GLU A 239 -13.30 -2.34 22.61
N HIS A 240 -14.21 -2.55 21.63
CA HIS A 240 -15.38 -3.43 21.75
C HIS A 240 -15.14 -4.82 21.19
N ASP A 241 -14.50 -4.93 20.00
CA ASP A 241 -14.25 -6.22 19.35
C ASP A 241 -12.93 -6.84 19.81
N GLY A 242 -12.14 -6.05 20.51
CA GLY A 242 -10.80 -6.39 20.98
C GLY A 242 -9.72 -6.17 19.92
N PRO A 243 -8.47 -5.95 20.35
CA PRO A 243 -7.36 -5.57 19.44
C PRO A 243 -7.07 -6.63 18.36
N GLY A 244 -7.24 -7.90 18.64
CA GLY A 244 -6.96 -8.97 17.68
C GLY A 244 -7.89 -8.94 16.47
N ARG A 245 -9.20 -8.85 16.70
CA ARG A 245 -10.20 -8.79 15.63
C ARG A 245 -10.13 -7.47 14.87
N ALA A 246 -9.95 -6.36 15.60
CA ALA A 246 -9.79 -5.05 14.99
C ALA A 246 -8.58 -4.97 14.08
N LEU A 247 -7.43 -5.50 14.50
CA LEU A 247 -6.21 -5.56 13.68
C LEU A 247 -6.36 -6.48 12.46
N ALA A 248 -7.00 -7.65 12.63
CA ALA A 248 -7.23 -8.55 11.51
C ALA A 248 -8.20 -7.97 10.46
N ALA A 249 -9.13 -7.11 10.87
CA ALA A 249 -10.05 -6.44 9.96
C ALA A 249 -9.39 -5.38 9.06
N LEU A 250 -8.14 -4.98 9.35
CA LEU A 250 -7.41 -3.99 8.55
C LEU A 250 -6.91 -4.52 7.20
N ASP A 251 -6.82 -5.84 7.05
CA ASP A 251 -6.29 -6.49 5.86
C ASP A 251 -7.10 -7.77 5.59
N PRO A 252 -7.68 -7.94 4.39
CA PRO A 252 -8.41 -9.17 4.03
C PRO A 252 -7.58 -10.45 4.10
N ALA A 253 -6.24 -10.36 4.02
CA ALA A 253 -5.33 -11.48 4.13
C ALA A 253 -4.88 -11.76 5.58
N ALA A 254 -5.15 -10.83 6.51
CA ALA A 254 -4.79 -11.01 7.91
C ALA A 254 -5.66 -12.09 8.58
N VAL A 255 -5.04 -12.87 9.44
CA VAL A 255 -5.72 -13.97 10.16
C VAL A 255 -5.57 -13.78 11.66
N TYR A 256 -6.71 -13.67 12.35
CA TYR A 256 -6.73 -13.75 13.80
C TYR A 256 -6.83 -15.22 14.27
N ARG A 257 -6.04 -15.58 15.27
CA ARG A 257 -6.05 -16.87 15.97
C ARG A 257 -6.29 -16.63 17.46
N ASP A 258 -7.22 -17.37 18.05
CA ASP A 258 -7.56 -17.22 19.47
C ASP A 258 -6.56 -17.92 20.41
N GLU A 259 -5.98 -19.05 19.99
CA GLU A 259 -5.13 -19.88 20.83
C GLU A 259 -3.79 -20.23 20.13
N PRO A 260 -2.67 -19.67 20.58
CA PRO A 260 -2.57 -18.46 21.41
C PRO A 260 -3.03 -17.22 20.64
N PRO A 261 -3.54 -16.18 21.34
CA PRO A 261 -4.11 -15.01 20.70
C PRO A 261 -3.04 -14.25 19.91
N ARG A 262 -3.23 -14.17 18.59
CA ARG A 262 -2.30 -13.52 17.66
C ARG A 262 -2.98 -13.09 16.37
N VAL A 263 -2.42 -12.06 15.74
CA VAL A 263 -2.75 -11.67 14.37
C VAL A 263 -1.56 -11.98 13.48
N VAL A 264 -1.81 -12.62 12.35
CA VAL A 264 -0.81 -12.98 11.35
C VAL A 264 -1.08 -12.14 10.10
N PHE A 265 -0.12 -11.33 9.69
CA PHE A 265 -0.12 -10.60 8.44
C PHE A 265 0.78 -11.33 7.44
N ASP A 266 0.27 -11.60 6.24
CA ASP A 266 1.05 -12.13 5.13
C ASP A 266 2.01 -11.03 4.63
N LYS A 267 3.31 -11.24 4.77
CA LYS A 267 4.36 -10.25 4.43
C LYS A 267 5.59 -10.98 3.88
N PHE A 268 6.38 -10.26 3.08
CA PHE A 268 7.61 -10.78 2.48
C PHE A 268 8.81 -10.88 3.44
N HIS A 269 8.57 -10.76 4.74
CA HIS A 269 9.59 -10.92 5.77
C HIS A 269 8.99 -11.55 7.02
N HIS A 270 9.84 -12.17 7.83
CA HIS A 270 9.44 -12.70 9.13
C HIS A 270 9.58 -11.64 10.20
N GLY A 271 8.63 -11.63 11.13
CA GLY A 271 8.71 -10.84 12.34
C GLY A 271 7.73 -11.35 13.40
N ILE A 272 8.15 -11.27 14.65
CA ILE A 272 7.28 -11.56 15.80
C ILE A 272 7.35 -10.36 16.72
N VAL A 273 6.19 -9.76 16.97
CA VAL A 273 6.02 -8.64 17.89
C VAL A 273 5.23 -9.12 19.09
N ASN A 274 5.80 -9.04 20.28
CA ASN A 274 5.07 -9.28 21.51
C ASN A 274 4.39 -7.97 21.94
N VAL A 275 3.07 -7.88 21.75
CA VAL A 275 2.29 -6.66 22.03
C VAL A 275 2.26 -6.34 23.54
N ALA A 276 2.42 -7.32 24.41
CA ALA A 276 2.50 -7.06 25.86
C ALA A 276 3.71 -6.18 26.23
N THR A 277 4.82 -6.31 25.50
CA THR A 277 6.06 -5.52 25.73
C THR A 277 6.24 -4.39 24.74
N THR A 278 5.82 -4.57 23.49
CA THR A 278 5.98 -3.60 22.39
C THR A 278 4.63 -3.05 21.98
N PRO A 279 4.32 -1.75 22.21
CA PRO A 279 3.06 -1.15 21.78
C PRO A 279 2.89 -1.23 20.27
N VAL A 280 1.64 -1.24 19.81
CA VAL A 280 1.29 -1.19 18.39
C VAL A 280 0.58 0.14 18.10
N LEU A 281 1.07 0.85 17.10
CA LEU A 281 0.47 2.09 16.59
C LEU A 281 -0.25 1.78 15.28
N VAL A 282 -1.55 1.98 15.24
CA VAL A 282 -2.38 1.78 14.05
C VAL A 282 -2.61 3.13 13.38
N VAL A 283 -2.15 3.25 12.14
CA VAL A 283 -2.12 4.51 11.39
C VAL A 283 -2.85 4.33 10.05
N PRO A 284 -4.07 4.86 9.92
CA PRO A 284 -4.74 4.87 8.62
C PRO A 284 -4.04 5.80 7.63
N SER A 285 -4.09 5.47 6.33
CA SER A 285 -3.46 6.25 5.27
C SER A 285 -4.30 6.24 4.00
N VAL A 286 -4.49 7.39 3.39
CA VAL A 286 -5.17 7.54 2.09
C VAL A 286 -4.22 7.15 0.96
N PHE A 287 -2.95 7.55 1.06
CA PHE A 287 -1.92 7.28 0.04
C PHE A 287 -1.20 5.95 0.23
N GLY A 288 -1.39 5.26 1.36
CA GLY A 288 -0.75 3.98 1.64
C GLY A 288 -1.23 2.81 0.78
N GLY A 289 -2.40 2.92 0.15
CA GLY A 289 -2.97 1.86 -0.68
C GLY A 289 -2.15 1.54 -1.93
N PRO A 290 -2.06 0.27 -2.31
CA PRO A 290 -2.76 -0.87 -1.75
C PRO A 290 -2.11 -1.53 -0.52
N HIS A 291 -0.96 -1.04 -0.08
CA HIS A 291 -0.08 -1.72 0.86
C HIS A 291 -0.52 -1.55 2.33
N LEU A 292 -0.65 -2.63 3.06
CA LEU A 292 -0.59 -2.61 4.51
C LEU A 292 0.87 -2.78 4.93
N LEU A 293 1.41 -1.80 5.64
CA LEU A 293 2.78 -1.80 6.15
C LEU A 293 2.78 -2.22 7.62
N VAL A 294 3.53 -3.26 7.96
CA VAL A 294 3.85 -3.60 9.35
C VAL A 294 5.34 -3.35 9.57
N LYS A 295 5.66 -2.38 10.40
CA LYS A 295 7.03 -1.99 10.70
C LYS A 295 7.35 -2.21 12.17
N HIS A 296 8.38 -2.97 12.44
CA HIS A 296 8.83 -3.24 13.80
C HIS A 296 10.36 -3.24 13.86
N GLU A 297 10.93 -2.39 14.68
CA GLU A 297 12.36 -2.37 14.99
C GLU A 297 12.53 -2.38 16.52
N PRO A 298 13.61 -3.01 17.03
CA PRO A 298 13.92 -2.97 18.46
C PRO A 298 13.97 -1.53 18.99
N GLY A 299 13.41 -1.31 20.17
CA GLY A 299 13.40 0.00 20.80
C GLY A 299 12.27 0.94 20.35
N PHE A 300 11.46 0.55 19.35
CA PHE A 300 10.34 1.32 18.88
C PHE A 300 9.01 0.58 19.02
N ALA A 301 7.91 1.34 19.10
CA ALA A 301 6.58 0.77 18.92
C ALA A 301 6.46 0.16 17.51
N ALA A 302 5.74 -0.95 17.38
CA ALA A 302 5.39 -1.47 16.07
C ALA A 302 4.35 -0.55 15.42
N VAL A 303 4.44 -0.34 14.12
CA VAL A 303 3.49 0.47 13.35
C VAL A 303 2.78 -0.39 12.33
N VAL A 304 1.45 -0.35 12.36
CA VAL A 304 0.58 -0.91 11.32
C VAL A 304 -0.04 0.27 10.57
N GLN A 305 0.55 0.62 9.41
CA GLN A 305 -0.06 1.59 8.51
C GLN A 305 -0.91 0.85 7.49
N TYR A 306 -2.19 1.17 7.42
CA TYR A 306 -3.13 0.48 6.55
C TYR A 306 -3.89 1.45 5.63
N PRO A 307 -4.27 1.00 4.41
CA PRO A 307 -4.96 1.85 3.45
C PRO A 307 -6.40 2.12 3.87
N LEU A 308 -6.81 3.39 3.83
CA LEU A 308 -8.22 3.75 3.89
C LEU A 308 -8.86 3.50 2.53
N LEU A 309 -9.75 2.53 2.49
CA LEU A 309 -10.54 2.23 1.32
C LEU A 309 -11.84 3.04 1.35
N PRO A 310 -12.34 3.54 0.19
CA PRO A 310 -13.69 4.07 0.10
C PRO A 310 -14.71 3.02 0.53
N GLU A 311 -15.79 3.44 1.19
CA GLU A 311 -16.85 2.53 1.69
C GLU A 311 -17.52 1.68 0.59
N SER A 312 -17.48 2.17 -0.66
CA SER A 312 -18.06 1.49 -1.83
C SER A 312 -17.13 0.47 -2.49
N ASP A 313 -15.90 0.36 -2.04
CA ASP A 313 -14.89 -0.46 -2.68
C ASP A 313 -14.65 -1.73 -1.87
N ASP A 314 -15.51 -2.71 -2.15
CA ASP A 314 -15.30 -4.11 -1.74
C ASP A 314 -14.04 -4.61 -2.48
N GLN A 315 -12.86 -4.43 -1.86
CA GLN A 315 -11.62 -4.96 -2.45
C GLN A 315 -11.65 -6.49 -2.35
N PRO A 316 -11.66 -7.17 -3.48
CA PRO A 316 -11.62 -8.62 -3.44
C PRO A 316 -10.25 -9.07 -2.93
N GLY A 317 -10.23 -9.85 -1.86
CA GLY A 317 -9.00 -10.52 -1.42
C GLY A 317 -8.43 -11.42 -2.53
N TYR A 318 -7.14 -11.78 -2.42
CA TYR A 318 -6.40 -12.60 -3.40
C TYR A 318 -7.20 -13.80 -3.92
N ALA A 319 -7.85 -14.55 -3.04
CA ALA A 319 -8.67 -15.70 -3.41
C ALA A 319 -9.83 -15.35 -4.37
N THR A 320 -10.42 -14.17 -4.24
CA THR A 320 -11.50 -13.70 -5.11
C THR A 320 -10.95 -13.26 -6.48
N VAL A 321 -9.83 -12.55 -6.49
CA VAL A 321 -9.13 -12.16 -7.73
C VAL A 321 -8.69 -13.40 -8.49
N HIS A 322 -8.03 -14.32 -7.83
CA HIS A 322 -7.60 -15.60 -8.40
C HIS A 322 -8.78 -16.39 -9.00
N ARG A 323 -9.90 -16.48 -8.27
CA ARG A 323 -11.12 -17.14 -8.77
C ARG A 323 -11.66 -16.45 -10.03
N ARG A 324 -11.65 -15.13 -10.10
CA ARG A 324 -12.08 -14.38 -11.31
C ARG A 324 -11.20 -14.68 -12.50
N LEU A 325 -9.87 -14.74 -12.31
CA LEU A 325 -8.91 -15.12 -13.35
C LEU A 325 -9.12 -16.56 -13.83
N GLU A 326 -9.28 -17.50 -12.91
CA GLU A 326 -9.56 -18.92 -13.20
C GLU A 326 -10.89 -19.07 -13.99
N VAL A 327 -11.90 -18.31 -13.63
CA VAL A 327 -13.17 -18.34 -14.35
C VAL A 327 -12.99 -17.80 -15.78
N LEU A 328 -12.22 -16.76 -15.98
CA LEU A 328 -11.98 -16.16 -17.31
C LEU A 328 -10.99 -16.98 -18.17
N ARG A 329 -10.23 -17.92 -17.60
CA ARG A 329 -9.29 -18.76 -18.34
C ARG A 329 -9.97 -19.73 -19.32
N ASP A 330 -11.22 -20.13 -19.05
CA ASP A 330 -11.96 -21.08 -19.89
C ASP A 330 -12.43 -20.46 -21.22
N PRO A 331 -12.11 -21.05 -22.38
CA PRO A 331 -12.47 -20.49 -23.70
C PRO A 331 -13.99 -20.39 -23.93
N GLY A 332 -14.76 -21.29 -23.34
CA GLY A 332 -16.23 -21.27 -23.45
C GLY A 332 -16.82 -20.07 -22.71
N ARG A 333 -16.31 -19.79 -21.48
CA ARG A 333 -16.71 -18.61 -20.69
C ARG A 333 -16.26 -17.33 -21.36
N GLN A 334 -15.08 -17.30 -21.98
CA GLN A 334 -14.64 -16.12 -22.74
C GLN A 334 -15.57 -15.81 -23.92
N ARG A 335 -16.04 -16.84 -24.66
CA ARG A 335 -17.00 -16.64 -25.76
C ARG A 335 -18.33 -16.07 -25.26
N ILE A 336 -18.85 -16.59 -24.15
CA ILE A 336 -20.06 -16.04 -23.52
C ILE A 336 -19.83 -14.62 -23.04
N ALA A 337 -18.74 -14.35 -22.31
CA ALA A 337 -18.38 -13.02 -21.82
C ALA A 337 -18.29 -11.99 -22.95
N ARG A 338 -17.68 -12.36 -24.10
CA ARG A 338 -17.61 -11.50 -25.30
C ARG A 338 -18.99 -11.17 -25.89
N ALA A 339 -19.92 -12.12 -25.85
CA ALA A 339 -21.27 -11.91 -26.35
C ALA A 339 -22.06 -10.94 -25.42
N ILE A 340 -22.05 -11.20 -24.11
CA ILE A 340 -22.79 -10.39 -23.14
C ILE A 340 -22.09 -9.06 -22.75
N ALA A 341 -20.87 -8.82 -23.25
CA ALA A 341 -20.19 -7.54 -23.11
C ALA A 341 -20.79 -6.46 -24.03
N ARG A 342 -21.40 -6.87 -25.14
CA ARG A 342 -21.96 -5.97 -26.16
C ARG A 342 -23.41 -5.60 -25.88
N GLU A 343 -24.20 -6.59 -25.43
CA GLU A 343 -25.63 -6.43 -25.16
C GLU A 343 -26.09 -7.48 -24.14
N PRO A 344 -27.16 -7.21 -23.37
CA PRO A 344 -27.78 -8.21 -22.50
C PRO A 344 -28.39 -9.33 -23.33
N LEU A 345 -28.12 -10.60 -22.96
CA LEU A 345 -28.62 -11.76 -23.70
C LEU A 345 -29.23 -12.80 -22.76
N THR A 346 -30.23 -13.51 -23.25
CA THR A 346 -30.81 -14.67 -22.57
C THR A 346 -29.96 -15.94 -22.77
N PRO A 347 -30.05 -16.95 -21.90
CA PRO A 347 -29.33 -18.21 -22.10
C PRO A 347 -29.63 -18.91 -23.43
N SER A 348 -30.86 -18.78 -23.94
CA SER A 348 -31.27 -19.39 -25.24
C SER A 348 -30.58 -18.67 -26.42
N GLU A 349 -30.52 -17.34 -26.40
CA GLU A 349 -29.80 -16.56 -27.42
C GLU A 349 -28.30 -16.85 -27.40
N LEU A 350 -27.73 -16.97 -26.18
CA LEU A 350 -26.33 -17.36 -26.03
C LEU A 350 -26.04 -18.76 -26.56
N ALA A 351 -26.93 -19.74 -26.31
CA ALA A 351 -26.80 -21.09 -26.85
C ALA A 351 -26.75 -21.07 -28.39
N THR A 352 -27.69 -20.34 -29.01
CA THR A 352 -27.72 -20.19 -30.48
C THR A 352 -26.47 -19.53 -31.03
N ARG A 353 -26.04 -18.38 -30.40
CA ARG A 353 -24.87 -17.61 -30.88
C ARG A 353 -23.52 -18.29 -30.64
N SER A 354 -23.40 -19.07 -29.56
CA SER A 354 -22.12 -19.72 -29.19
C SER A 354 -21.96 -21.12 -29.75
N GLY A 355 -23.01 -21.70 -30.31
CA GLY A 355 -23.04 -23.12 -30.75
C GLY A 355 -22.95 -24.10 -29.58
N MET A 356 -23.32 -23.69 -28.38
CA MET A 356 -23.31 -24.51 -27.15
C MET A 356 -24.72 -24.98 -26.83
N SER A 357 -24.84 -26.12 -26.13
CA SER A 357 -26.11 -26.52 -25.57
C SER A 357 -26.55 -25.59 -24.42
N LEU A 358 -27.86 -25.44 -24.22
CA LEU A 358 -28.43 -24.64 -23.15
C LEU A 358 -27.89 -25.00 -21.74
N PRO A 359 -27.73 -26.33 -21.40
CA PRO A 359 -27.11 -26.71 -20.13
C PRO A 359 -25.64 -26.28 -20.00
N GLN A 360 -24.87 -26.27 -21.09
CA GLN A 360 -23.49 -25.77 -21.07
C GLN A 360 -23.45 -24.25 -20.79
N VAL A 361 -24.28 -23.47 -21.52
CA VAL A 361 -24.40 -22.01 -21.32
C VAL A 361 -24.80 -21.73 -19.88
N SER A 362 -25.80 -22.44 -19.35
CA SER A 362 -26.28 -22.24 -17.97
C SER A 362 -25.16 -22.48 -16.93
N ARG A 363 -24.34 -23.53 -17.12
CA ARG A 363 -23.20 -23.80 -16.25
C ARG A 363 -22.12 -22.71 -16.34
N HIS A 364 -21.80 -22.22 -17.54
CA HIS A 364 -20.85 -21.14 -17.72
C HIS A 364 -21.33 -19.83 -17.11
N LEU A 365 -22.62 -19.50 -17.31
CA LEU A 365 -23.22 -18.30 -16.70
C LEU A 365 -23.26 -18.39 -15.16
N ALA A 366 -23.56 -19.58 -14.60
CA ALA A 366 -23.50 -19.78 -13.15
C ALA A 366 -22.10 -19.48 -12.60
N ARG A 367 -21.04 -20.00 -13.22
CA ARG A 367 -19.66 -19.74 -12.81
C ARG A 367 -19.25 -18.27 -12.93
N LEU A 368 -19.63 -17.60 -14.02
CA LEU A 368 -19.39 -16.17 -14.21
C LEU A 368 -20.13 -15.35 -13.15
N ARG A 369 -21.36 -15.73 -12.80
CA ARG A 369 -22.18 -15.08 -11.77
C ARG A 369 -21.61 -15.30 -10.36
N GLU A 370 -21.19 -16.54 -10.02
CA GLU A 370 -20.52 -16.85 -8.75
C GLU A 370 -19.22 -16.04 -8.56
N ALA A 371 -18.52 -15.76 -9.63
CA ALA A 371 -17.34 -14.88 -9.63
C ALA A 371 -17.70 -13.38 -9.63
N GLY A 372 -18.99 -13.05 -9.69
CA GLY A 372 -19.50 -11.68 -9.73
C GLY A 372 -19.19 -10.92 -11.02
N LEU A 373 -18.85 -11.62 -12.10
CA LEU A 373 -18.49 -11.03 -13.39
C LEU A 373 -19.70 -10.73 -14.29
N VAL A 374 -20.90 -11.12 -13.88
CA VAL A 374 -22.13 -10.98 -14.65
C VAL A 374 -23.22 -10.40 -13.76
N THR A 375 -23.98 -9.45 -14.30
CA THR A 375 -25.26 -8.95 -13.77
C THR A 375 -26.42 -9.68 -14.44
N VAL A 376 -27.53 -9.78 -13.73
CA VAL A 376 -28.74 -10.43 -14.24
C VAL A 376 -29.92 -9.52 -14.02
N GLU A 377 -30.56 -9.12 -15.12
CA GLU A 377 -31.83 -8.40 -15.09
C GLU A 377 -32.97 -9.34 -15.50
N ARG A 378 -34.12 -9.18 -14.84
CA ARG A 378 -35.32 -9.96 -15.14
C ARG A 378 -36.40 -9.06 -15.75
N ASP A 379 -36.86 -9.44 -16.92
CA ASP A 379 -38.03 -8.87 -17.56
C ASP A 379 -39.09 -9.98 -17.73
N GLY A 380 -40.11 -9.93 -16.90
CA GLY A 380 -41.10 -10.94 -16.82
C GLY A 380 -40.54 -12.34 -16.51
N ARG A 381 -40.72 -13.28 -17.45
CA ARG A 381 -40.17 -14.66 -17.35
C ARG A 381 -38.78 -14.84 -17.91
N ARG A 382 -38.19 -13.80 -18.48
CA ARG A 382 -36.87 -13.85 -19.11
C ARG A 382 -35.79 -13.27 -18.20
N ALA A 383 -34.63 -13.90 -18.15
CA ALA A 383 -33.46 -13.41 -17.46
C ALA A 383 -32.40 -13.02 -18.49
N TYR A 384 -31.99 -11.77 -18.46
CA TYR A 384 -30.95 -11.20 -19.32
C TYR A 384 -29.65 -11.11 -18.55
N TYR A 385 -28.57 -11.59 -19.15
CA TYR A 385 -27.24 -11.61 -18.58
C TYR A 385 -26.38 -10.57 -19.28
N GLN A 386 -25.66 -9.76 -18.52
CA GLN A 386 -24.74 -8.76 -19.02
C GLN A 386 -23.41 -8.86 -18.28
N LEU A 387 -22.29 -8.60 -18.99
CA LEU A 387 -20.98 -8.57 -18.36
C LEU A 387 -20.86 -7.36 -17.43
N HIS A 388 -20.37 -7.56 -16.22
CA HIS A 388 -20.10 -6.49 -15.29
C HIS A 388 -18.79 -5.78 -15.68
N LEU A 389 -18.87 -4.88 -16.66
CA LEU A 389 -17.72 -4.24 -17.31
C LEU A 389 -16.77 -3.58 -16.30
N GLU A 390 -17.31 -2.91 -15.29
CA GLU A 390 -16.49 -2.21 -14.30
C GLU A 390 -15.60 -3.19 -13.48
N ARG A 391 -16.14 -4.34 -13.09
CA ARG A 391 -15.34 -5.37 -12.40
C ARG A 391 -14.29 -6.01 -13.30
N VAL A 392 -14.58 -6.14 -14.58
CA VAL A 392 -13.61 -6.66 -15.54
C VAL A 392 -12.50 -5.64 -15.80
N ARG A 393 -12.84 -4.34 -15.89
CA ARG A 393 -11.84 -3.26 -16.00
C ARG A 393 -10.91 -3.20 -14.80
N ARG A 394 -11.46 -3.34 -13.60
CA ARG A 394 -10.69 -3.31 -12.35
C ARG A 394 -9.88 -4.57 -12.07
N LEU A 395 -10.04 -5.63 -12.85
CA LEU A 395 -9.40 -6.92 -12.55
C LEU A 395 -7.86 -6.83 -12.52
N GLY A 396 -7.27 -5.97 -13.37
CA GLY A 396 -5.83 -5.70 -13.33
C GLY A 396 -5.40 -4.98 -12.06
N ASP A 397 -6.14 -3.95 -11.68
CA ASP A 397 -5.89 -3.17 -10.45
C ASP A 397 -6.10 -4.03 -9.19
N ASP A 398 -7.17 -4.85 -9.19
CA ASP A 398 -7.45 -5.81 -8.12
C ASP A 398 -6.31 -6.84 -8.00
N LEU A 399 -5.77 -7.31 -9.14
CA LEU A 399 -4.65 -8.25 -9.16
C LEU A 399 -3.37 -7.60 -8.62
N LEU A 400 -3.02 -6.41 -9.10
CA LEU A 400 -1.86 -5.67 -8.59
C LEU A 400 -1.99 -5.44 -7.08
N THR A 401 -3.16 -4.99 -6.63
CA THR A 401 -3.46 -4.83 -5.21
C THR A 401 -3.23 -6.13 -4.44
N ALA A 402 -3.75 -7.26 -4.95
CA ALA A 402 -3.63 -8.56 -4.30
C ALA A 402 -2.19 -9.12 -4.31
N LEU A 403 -1.37 -8.74 -5.29
CA LEU A 403 0.04 -9.14 -5.36
C LEU A 403 0.94 -8.30 -4.45
N PHE A 404 0.54 -7.09 -4.11
CA PHE A 404 1.31 -6.17 -3.26
C PHE A 404 0.84 -6.13 -1.79
N HIS A 405 -0.26 -6.82 -1.45
CA HIS A 405 -0.68 -7.03 -0.06
C HIS A 405 0.17 -8.08 0.61
#